data_731a4561855e61bb9e1f545b62f4fc79
#
_entry.id   731a4561855e61bb9e1f545b62f4fc79
#
_cell.length_a   1.000
_cell.length_b   1.000
_cell.length_c   1.000
_cell.angle_alpha   90.00
_cell.angle_beta   90.00
_cell.angle_gamma   90.00
#
_symmetry.space_group_name_H-M   'P 1'
#
loop_
_entity.id
_entity.type
_entity.pdbx_description
1 polymer ?
#
loop_
_entity_poly.entity_id
_entity_poly.type
_entity_poly.pdbx_seq_one_letter_code
_entity_poly.pdbx_strand_id
1 'polypeptide(L)'
;KNKVLTFDTITNDSHLCNDTITVCPKSNMLINRTDWEIRTPEQMLPNLINNDMEVMLSEIYQVLKKHNTNYKIIICPNYFRWKISDNDFLILTNIFGEQNLFNYSGDHPIASEKYYYNDIEHFNSSVAWRIIEDIYGQYNIQE
;
A
#
# COMPACT_ATOMS: atom_id res chain seq x y z
N LYS A 1 -10.32 -26.11 -8.64
CA LYS A 1 -9.20 -25.98 -7.68
C LYS A 1 -9.68 -25.09 -6.55
N ASN A 2 -9.70 -25.59 -5.33
CA ASN A 2 -10.13 -24.83 -4.17
C ASN A 2 -9.03 -23.81 -3.83
N LYS A 3 -9.39 -22.53 -3.76
CA LYS A 3 -8.53 -21.49 -3.21
C LYS A 3 -8.42 -21.72 -1.71
N VAL A 4 -7.23 -21.90 -1.19
CA VAL A 4 -6.99 -22.01 0.25
C VAL A 4 -6.60 -20.63 0.75
N LEU A 5 -7.42 -20.09 1.65
CA LEU A 5 -7.06 -18.90 2.41
C LEU A 5 -6.14 -19.35 3.56
N THR A 6 -4.89 -18.95 3.53
CA THR A 6 -3.96 -19.16 4.63
C THR A 6 -3.88 -17.89 5.47
N PHE A 7 -3.83 -18.05 6.77
CA PHE A 7 -3.75 -16.98 7.73
C PHE A 7 -2.41 -17.04 8.45
N ASP A 8 -1.64 -15.95 8.37
CA ASP A 8 -0.42 -15.82 9.15
C ASP A 8 -0.79 -15.29 10.55
N THR A 9 -0.63 -16.13 11.57
CA THR A 9 -0.98 -15.79 12.95
C THR A 9 0.03 -14.83 13.61
N ILE A 10 1.19 -14.63 13.02
CA ILE A 10 2.22 -13.71 13.55
C ILE A 10 1.97 -12.30 13.04
N THR A 11 1.71 -12.15 11.75
CA THR A 11 1.47 -10.85 11.10
C THR A 11 0.00 -10.46 11.03
N ASN A 12 -0.90 -11.41 11.33
CA ASN A 12 -2.35 -11.26 11.15
C ASN A 12 -2.77 -11.02 9.69
N ASP A 13 -1.94 -11.43 8.74
CA ASP A 13 -2.22 -11.29 7.32
C ASP A 13 -2.95 -12.49 6.75
N SER A 14 -3.84 -12.24 5.80
CA SER A 14 -4.51 -13.29 5.03
C SER A 14 -3.85 -13.41 3.65
N HIS A 15 -3.43 -14.63 3.30
CA HIS A 15 -2.87 -14.93 2.00
C HIS A 15 -3.79 -15.85 1.21
N LEU A 16 -4.15 -15.44 -0.01
CA LEU A 16 -4.82 -16.30 -0.99
C LEU A 16 -3.75 -17.03 -1.80
N CYS A 17 -3.34 -18.22 -1.33
CA CYS A 17 -2.41 -19.07 -2.08
C CYS A 17 -3.13 -20.27 -2.69
N ASN A 18 -2.84 -20.55 -3.97
CA ASN A 18 -3.03 -21.86 -4.57
C ASN A 18 -1.72 -22.63 -4.37
N ASP A 19 -1.67 -23.46 -3.33
CA ASP A 19 -0.57 -24.38 -2.99
C ASP A 19 0.67 -23.78 -2.31
N THR A 20 0.91 -24.31 -1.10
CA THR A 20 2.18 -24.40 -0.32
C THR A 20 3.21 -23.29 -0.51
N ILE A 21 3.39 -22.57 0.58
CA ILE A 21 4.58 -21.76 0.96
C ILE A 21 5.64 -21.70 -0.15
N THR A 22 5.38 -20.89 -1.11
CA THR A 22 6.36 -20.29 -1.98
C THR A 22 5.89 -18.87 -2.16
N VAL A 23 6.78 -17.90 -1.96
CA VAL A 23 6.63 -16.52 -2.43
C VAL A 23 5.71 -16.56 -3.64
N CYS A 24 4.49 -15.99 -3.56
CA CYS A 24 3.51 -16.11 -4.64
C CYS A 24 4.23 -15.84 -5.95
N PRO A 25 4.51 -16.86 -6.76
CA PRO A 25 5.17 -16.62 -8.02
C PRO A 25 4.23 -15.70 -8.78
N LYS A 26 4.79 -14.63 -9.37
CA LYS A 26 4.14 -13.65 -10.23
C LYS A 26 2.80 -14.19 -10.67
N SER A 27 1.72 -13.79 -10.02
CA SER A 27 0.47 -14.52 -10.16
C SER A 27 0.05 -14.45 -11.62
N ASN A 28 0.24 -15.54 -12.36
CA ASN A 28 -0.25 -15.69 -13.73
C ASN A 28 -1.79 -15.50 -13.81
N MET A 29 -2.45 -15.32 -12.66
CA MET A 29 -3.87 -15.04 -12.58
C MET A 29 -4.29 -13.76 -13.29
N LEU A 30 -3.39 -12.78 -13.43
CA LEU A 30 -3.72 -11.50 -14.03
C LEU A 30 -3.40 -11.39 -15.51
N ILE A 31 -2.46 -12.19 -16.01
CA ILE A 31 -1.99 -12.11 -17.40
C ILE A 31 -3.10 -12.46 -18.40
N ASN A 32 -4.11 -13.23 -17.99
CA ASN A 32 -5.21 -13.70 -18.86
C ASN A 32 -6.57 -13.04 -18.58
N ARG A 33 -6.64 -12.02 -17.74
CA ARG A 33 -7.89 -11.28 -17.58
C ARG A 33 -7.98 -10.20 -18.66
N THR A 34 -8.80 -10.46 -19.65
CA THR A 34 -9.13 -9.51 -20.74
C THR A 34 -10.08 -8.40 -20.30
N ASP A 35 -10.64 -8.54 -19.10
CA ASP A 35 -11.63 -7.67 -18.47
C ASP A 35 -11.04 -6.54 -17.63
N TRP A 36 -9.71 -6.46 -17.53
CA TRP A 36 -9.05 -5.36 -16.84
C TRP A 36 -9.03 -4.12 -17.74
N GLU A 37 -9.56 -3.05 -17.21
CA GLU A 37 -9.51 -1.75 -17.86
C GLU A 37 -8.06 -1.35 -18.18
N ILE A 38 -7.91 -0.60 -19.27
CA ILE A 38 -6.61 -0.04 -19.64
C ILE A 38 -6.16 0.88 -18.50
N ARG A 39 -4.96 0.66 -18.00
CA ARG A 39 -4.37 1.55 -17.00
C ARG A 39 -4.32 2.98 -17.54
N THR A 40 -4.98 3.89 -16.85
CA THR A 40 -4.99 5.29 -17.22
C THR A 40 -3.63 5.95 -16.92
N PRO A 41 -3.26 7.05 -17.59
CA PRO A 41 -2.18 7.91 -17.13
C PRO A 41 -2.42 8.38 -15.69
N GLU A 42 -1.34 8.80 -15.02
CA GLU A 42 -1.44 9.38 -13.67
C GLU A 42 -2.50 10.48 -13.61
N GLN A 43 -3.34 10.44 -12.59
CA GLN A 43 -4.36 11.44 -12.32
C GLN A 43 -4.27 11.90 -10.86
N MET A 44 -4.17 13.20 -10.66
CA MET A 44 -4.25 13.77 -9.32
C MET A 44 -5.69 13.71 -8.82
N LEU A 45 -5.87 13.18 -7.62
CA LEU A 45 -7.16 13.20 -6.93
C LEU A 45 -7.53 14.63 -6.50
N PRO A 46 -8.82 14.96 -6.41
CA PRO A 46 -9.26 16.19 -5.74
C PRO A 46 -8.85 16.14 -4.26
N ASN A 47 -8.94 17.28 -3.57
CA ASN A 47 -8.77 17.32 -2.12
C ASN A 47 -9.87 16.48 -1.47
N LEU A 48 -9.47 15.44 -0.76
CA LEU A 48 -10.38 14.49 -0.09
C LEU A 48 -10.46 14.76 1.42
N ILE A 49 -9.39 15.29 2.02
CA ILE A 49 -9.34 15.58 3.45
C ILE A 49 -10.11 16.87 3.70
N ASN A 50 -11.27 16.73 4.33
CA ASN A 50 -12.06 17.87 4.83
C ASN A 50 -11.74 18.14 6.30
N ASN A 51 -12.33 19.19 6.87
CA ASN A 51 -12.05 19.62 8.26
C ASN A 51 -12.35 18.52 9.29
N ASP A 52 -13.40 17.73 9.12
CA ASP A 52 -13.75 16.66 10.07
C ASP A 52 -12.73 15.52 10.01
N MET A 53 -12.26 15.19 8.82
CA MET A 53 -11.19 14.21 8.63
C MET A 53 -9.86 14.69 9.20
N GLU A 54 -9.53 15.97 9.03
CA GLU A 54 -8.32 16.57 9.61
C GLU A 54 -8.33 16.51 11.14
N VAL A 55 -9.48 16.80 11.75
CA VAL A 55 -9.67 16.65 13.19
C VAL A 55 -9.46 15.20 13.62
N MET A 56 -10.11 14.25 12.95
CA MET A 56 -9.97 12.83 13.26
C MET A 56 -8.52 12.32 13.11
N LEU A 57 -7.82 12.72 12.04
CA LEU A 57 -6.42 12.38 11.83
C LEU A 57 -5.53 12.96 12.94
N SER A 58 -5.82 14.19 13.37
CA SER A 58 -5.12 14.83 14.49
C SER A 58 -5.34 14.09 15.80
N GLU A 59 -6.56 13.60 16.06
CA GLU A 59 -6.87 12.76 17.23
C GLU A 59 -6.11 11.45 17.19
N ILE A 60 -6.03 10.77 16.03
CA ILE A 60 -5.21 9.58 15.83
C ILE A 60 -3.74 9.87 16.18
N TYR A 61 -3.20 10.98 15.69
CA TYR A 61 -1.83 11.39 16.01
C TYR A 61 -1.64 11.59 17.53
N GLN A 62 -2.60 12.23 18.24
CA GLN A 62 -2.50 12.40 19.69
C GLN A 62 -2.48 11.06 20.43
N VAL A 63 -3.24 10.07 19.97
CA VAL A 63 -3.20 8.71 20.53
C VAL A 63 -1.84 8.07 20.34
N LEU A 64 -1.28 8.12 19.11
CA LEU A 64 0.04 7.58 18.81
C LEU A 64 1.12 8.24 19.68
N LYS A 65 1.07 9.56 19.81
CA LYS A 65 1.98 10.35 20.63
C LYS A 65 1.86 10.00 22.12
N LYS A 66 0.63 9.91 22.65
CA LYS A 66 0.36 9.56 24.05
C LYS A 66 0.96 8.21 24.43
N HIS A 67 0.91 7.25 23.51
CA HIS A 67 1.43 5.89 23.72
C HIS A 67 2.89 5.73 23.29
N ASN A 68 3.56 6.80 22.88
CA ASN A 68 4.93 6.77 22.36
C ASN A 68 5.12 5.71 21.27
N THR A 69 4.13 5.59 20.37
CA THR A 69 4.12 4.60 19.31
C THR A 69 5.06 5.01 18.19
N ASN A 70 5.97 4.12 17.78
CA ASN A 70 6.71 4.28 16.53
C ASN A 70 5.79 3.87 15.37
N TYR A 71 5.54 4.78 14.44
CA TYR A 71 4.59 4.56 13.35
C TYR A 71 5.14 5.04 12.00
N LYS A 72 4.55 4.52 10.94
CA LYS A 72 4.76 4.98 9.57
C LYS A 72 3.40 5.10 8.88
N ILE A 73 3.19 6.19 8.18
CA ILE A 73 2.00 6.44 7.37
C ILE A 73 2.36 6.17 5.93
N ILE A 74 1.63 5.25 5.31
CA ILE A 74 1.90 4.81 3.95
C ILE A 74 0.72 5.16 3.07
N ILE A 75 0.95 5.98 2.04
CA ILE A 75 -0.02 6.23 0.98
C ILE A 75 0.25 5.19 -0.10
N CYS A 76 -0.63 4.19 -0.16
CA CYS A 76 -0.45 3.02 -0.99
C CYS A 76 -0.55 3.33 -2.49
N PRO A 77 0.20 2.60 -3.33
CA PRO A 77 -0.02 2.64 -4.77
C PRO A 77 -1.38 2.03 -5.11
N ASN A 78 -1.98 2.47 -6.20
CA ASN A 78 -3.22 1.91 -6.72
C ASN A 78 -3.12 1.63 -8.23
N TYR A 79 -3.97 0.72 -8.71
CA TYR A 79 -3.95 0.28 -10.11
C TYR A 79 -4.15 1.42 -11.11
N PHE A 80 -5.02 2.37 -10.80
CA PHE A 80 -5.38 3.48 -11.69
C PHE A 80 -4.39 4.64 -11.67
N ARG A 81 -3.29 4.54 -10.89
CA ARG A 81 -2.28 5.59 -10.75
C ARG A 81 -2.85 6.91 -10.22
N TRP A 82 -3.85 6.82 -9.33
CA TRP A 82 -4.35 8.00 -8.66
C TRP A 82 -3.30 8.52 -7.68
N LYS A 83 -2.99 9.79 -7.83
CA LYS A 83 -2.03 10.50 -6.98
C LYS A 83 -2.78 11.33 -5.95
N ILE A 84 -2.35 11.27 -4.71
CA ILE A 84 -2.87 12.14 -3.66
C ILE A 84 -2.67 13.62 -4.04
N SER A 85 -3.62 14.50 -3.71
CA SER A 85 -3.46 15.92 -3.95
C SER A 85 -2.32 16.51 -3.10
N ASP A 86 -1.69 17.55 -3.61
CA ASP A 86 -0.61 18.22 -2.89
C ASP A 86 -1.10 18.83 -1.57
N ASN A 87 -2.36 19.28 -1.53
CA ASN A 87 -2.98 19.79 -0.31
C ASN A 87 -3.19 18.70 0.75
N ASP A 88 -3.75 17.54 0.37
CA ASP A 88 -3.95 16.43 1.31
C ASP A 88 -2.62 15.87 1.80
N PHE A 89 -1.62 15.81 0.92
CA PHE A 89 -0.26 15.42 1.30
C PHE A 89 0.35 16.39 2.31
N LEU A 90 0.15 17.71 2.11
CA LEU A 90 0.61 18.74 3.05
C LEU A 90 -0.08 18.61 4.42
N ILE A 91 -1.40 18.37 4.45
CA ILE A 91 -2.15 18.14 5.70
C ILE A 91 -1.56 16.93 6.46
N LEU A 92 -1.37 15.80 5.78
CA LEU A 92 -0.78 14.62 6.39
C LEU A 92 0.64 14.87 6.91
N THR A 93 1.44 15.59 6.14
CA THR A 93 2.81 15.99 6.54
C THR A 93 2.81 16.84 7.80
N ASN A 94 1.89 17.81 7.90
CA ASN A 94 1.77 18.69 9.06
C ASN A 94 1.32 17.92 10.32
N ILE A 95 0.45 16.93 10.18
CA ILE A 95 -0.05 16.14 11.31
C ILE A 95 0.98 15.11 11.77
N PHE A 96 1.52 14.31 10.86
CA PHE A 96 2.31 13.10 11.19
C PHE A 96 3.83 13.29 11.09
N GLY A 97 4.28 14.37 10.44
CA GLY A 97 5.68 14.67 10.18
C GLY A 97 6.21 13.98 8.91
N GLU A 98 7.00 14.70 8.13
CA GLU A 98 7.54 14.24 6.85
C GLU A 98 8.31 12.92 6.96
N GLN A 99 9.09 12.75 8.05
CA GLN A 99 9.91 11.55 8.29
C GLN A 99 9.09 10.27 8.55
N ASN A 100 7.80 10.41 8.78
CA ASN A 100 6.88 9.28 9.01
C ASN A 100 5.95 9.02 7.84
N LEU A 101 6.01 9.85 6.78
CA LEU A 101 5.08 9.80 5.66
C LEU A 101 5.77 9.28 4.40
N PHE A 102 5.23 8.19 3.83
CA PHE A 102 5.75 7.52 2.65
C PHE A 102 4.69 7.50 1.55
N ASN A 103 4.97 8.17 0.44
CA ASN A 103 4.01 8.34 -0.64
C ASN A 103 4.37 7.47 -1.85
N TYR A 104 3.58 6.44 -2.09
CA TYR A 104 3.66 5.55 -3.25
C TYR A 104 2.47 5.71 -4.20
N SER A 105 1.65 6.76 -4.01
CA SER A 105 0.53 7.05 -4.91
C SER A 105 0.99 7.54 -6.28
N GLY A 106 0.13 7.48 -7.27
CA GLY A 106 0.42 7.90 -8.63
C GLY A 106 1.20 6.84 -9.43
N ASP A 107 1.99 7.29 -10.40
CA ASP A 107 2.84 6.44 -11.25
C ASP A 107 4.18 6.16 -10.57
N HIS A 108 4.14 5.41 -9.48
CA HIS A 108 5.34 5.11 -8.69
C HIS A 108 6.02 3.83 -9.19
N PRO A 109 7.36 3.81 -9.35
CA PRO A 109 8.12 2.66 -9.88
C PRO A 109 7.92 1.36 -9.09
N ILE A 110 7.61 1.45 -7.79
CA ILE A 110 7.43 0.29 -6.91
C ILE A 110 6.27 -0.61 -7.34
N ALA A 111 5.29 -0.05 -8.04
CA ALA A 111 4.08 -0.73 -8.50
C ALA A 111 3.68 -0.32 -9.93
N SER A 112 4.64 -0.01 -10.78
CA SER A 112 4.43 0.50 -12.15
C SER A 112 3.76 -0.52 -13.07
N GLU A 113 3.98 -1.81 -12.85
CA GLU A 113 3.54 -2.85 -13.76
C GLU A 113 2.20 -3.50 -13.34
N LYS A 114 1.40 -3.89 -14.34
CA LYS A 114 0.09 -4.52 -14.12
C LYS A 114 0.18 -5.79 -13.26
N TYR A 115 1.22 -6.58 -13.42
CA TYR A 115 1.40 -7.84 -12.67
C TYR A 115 1.69 -7.65 -11.18
N TYR A 116 1.92 -6.41 -10.73
CA TYR A 116 2.05 -6.08 -9.31
C TYR A 116 0.72 -6.04 -8.56
N TYR A 117 -0.40 -6.24 -9.25
CA TYR A 117 -1.73 -6.19 -8.67
C TYR A 117 -2.44 -7.54 -8.77
N ASN A 118 -3.13 -7.92 -7.69
CA ASN A 118 -4.01 -9.08 -7.67
C ASN A 118 -5.36 -8.78 -8.31
N ASP A 119 -5.82 -7.56 -8.15
CA ASP A 119 -7.00 -6.97 -8.77
C ASP A 119 -6.84 -5.44 -8.85
N ILE A 120 -7.87 -4.72 -9.27
CA ILE A 120 -7.81 -3.26 -9.43
C ILE A 120 -7.67 -2.48 -8.11
N GLU A 121 -7.91 -3.12 -6.97
CA GLU A 121 -7.87 -2.50 -5.64
C GLU A 121 -6.66 -2.95 -4.82
N HIS A 122 -6.12 -4.16 -5.09
CA HIS A 122 -5.13 -4.78 -4.24
C HIS A 122 -3.83 -5.09 -4.99
N PHE A 123 -2.74 -4.49 -4.56
CA PHE A 123 -1.42 -4.90 -4.99
C PHE A 123 -1.02 -6.23 -4.34
N ASN A 124 -0.10 -6.94 -4.95
CA ASN A 124 0.37 -8.23 -4.46
C ASN A 124 1.46 -8.08 -3.36
N SER A 125 1.79 -9.20 -2.72
CA SER A 125 2.77 -9.24 -1.64
C SER A 125 4.17 -8.75 -2.04
N SER A 126 4.55 -8.87 -3.32
CA SER A 126 5.86 -8.38 -3.76
C SER A 126 5.98 -6.85 -3.67
N VAL A 127 4.87 -6.12 -3.90
CA VAL A 127 4.84 -4.66 -3.71
C VAL A 127 4.90 -4.33 -2.22
N ALA A 128 4.16 -5.07 -1.38
CA ALA A 128 4.20 -4.86 0.06
C ALA A 128 5.63 -5.03 0.62
N TRP A 129 6.35 -6.07 0.20
CA TRP A 129 7.74 -6.29 0.60
C TRP A 129 8.67 -5.17 0.14
N ARG A 130 8.53 -4.69 -1.11
CA ARG A 130 9.32 -3.56 -1.62
C ARG A 130 9.07 -2.27 -0.85
N ILE A 131 7.82 -2.01 -0.44
CA ILE A 131 7.48 -0.88 0.43
C ILE A 131 8.18 -1.01 1.78
N ILE A 132 8.15 -2.19 2.40
CA ILE A 132 8.81 -2.46 3.67
C ILE A 132 10.33 -2.29 3.55
N GLU A 133 10.93 -2.82 2.49
CA GLU A 133 12.37 -2.66 2.22
C GLU A 133 12.76 -1.19 2.01
N ASP A 134 11.92 -0.40 1.34
CA ASP A 134 12.17 1.01 1.13
C ASP A 134 12.10 1.82 2.44
N ILE A 135 11.14 1.49 3.31
CA ILE A 135 10.92 2.19 4.59
C ILE A 135 11.98 1.84 5.64
N TYR A 136 12.38 0.57 5.72
CA TYR A 136 13.23 0.05 6.80
C TYR A 136 14.63 -0.37 6.35
N GLY A 137 14.94 -0.25 5.07
CA GLY A 137 16.16 -0.78 4.45
C GLY A 137 16.07 -2.29 4.20
N GLN A 138 17.05 -2.81 3.47
CA GLN A 138 17.11 -4.25 3.22
C GLN A 138 17.29 -4.98 4.55
N TYR A 139 16.27 -5.70 4.98
CA TYR A 139 16.42 -6.68 6.03
C TYR A 139 17.31 -7.80 5.48
N ASN A 140 18.53 -7.91 5.96
CA ASN A 140 19.32 -9.12 5.80
C ASN A 140 18.55 -10.25 6.53
N ILE A 141 17.72 -10.95 5.80
CA ILE A 141 17.20 -12.25 6.24
C ILE A 141 18.45 -13.14 6.24
N GLN A 142 19.08 -13.27 7.40
CA GLN A 142 20.05 -14.36 7.61
C GLN A 142 19.21 -15.64 7.57
N GLU A 143 19.43 -16.41 6.52
CA GLU A 143 18.92 -17.79 6.39
C GLU A 143 19.37 -18.68 7.55
#